data_3b3f45c24f0b52151fdfa05f2ed2114c
#
_entry.id   3b3f45c24f0b52151fdfa05f2ed2114c
#
_cell.length_a   1.000
_cell.length_b   1.000
_cell.length_c   1.000
_cell.angle_alpha   90.00
_cell.angle_beta   90.00
_cell.angle_gamma   90.00
#
_symmetry.space_group_name_H-M   'P 1'
#
loop_
_entity.id
_entity.type
_entity.pdbx_description
1 polymer ?
#
loop_
_entity_poly.entity_id
_entity_poly.type
_entity_poly.pdbx_seq_one_letter_code
_entity_poly.pdbx_strand_id
1 'polypeptide(L)'
;MKKGNKYGVHRVIEPKGVLPQPANKIDNNMDEIYDNEILIDVITLNIDSASFTQIEEQAGGDEQKIAEIMLGIVEKQGKHRNPVTGSGGMLLGIVEKIGTALEGKTDLKVGDKIATLVSLSLTPLRIDKIKAIRKDIDQVDIDGKAILFESGIYAKIPADMPEKLALSALDVAGAPAQTAKLVKPGDTVLIIGAGGKSGMLCCYEAKKRAGVTGKVIGLCHSEKSTKRLIELGFCDHVFAADATQPVAVLEKIEELTNGQMADITINNVNITDTEMTSILCTKDTGIVYFFSMATSFTKAALGAEGVGSDVTMIVGNGYTRGHAEITLELLRESDKLRKVFTELYA
;
A
#
# COMPACT_ATOMS: atom_id res chain seq x y z
N MET A 1 -4.26 -13.12 -31.45
CA MET A 1 -4.86 -12.18 -30.47
C MET A 1 -4.86 -10.78 -31.04
N LYS A 2 -5.82 -9.94 -30.70
CA LYS A 2 -5.82 -8.52 -31.03
C LYS A 2 -4.67 -7.82 -30.30
N LYS A 3 -4.07 -6.81 -30.92
CA LYS A 3 -3.01 -6.01 -30.31
C LYS A 3 -3.59 -5.07 -29.25
N GLY A 4 -3.05 -5.11 -28.04
CA GLY A 4 -3.43 -4.24 -26.95
C GLY A 4 -2.49 -3.05 -26.74
N ASN A 5 -2.91 -2.10 -25.90
CA ASN A 5 -2.09 -1.01 -25.41
C ASN A 5 -1.47 -1.42 -24.05
N LYS A 6 -0.21 -1.10 -23.85
CA LYS A 6 0.54 -1.43 -22.63
C LYS A 6 -0.19 -1.04 -21.33
N TYR A 7 -0.89 0.10 -21.34
CA TYR A 7 -1.58 0.66 -20.17
C TYR A 7 -3.08 0.37 -20.14
N GLY A 8 -3.59 -0.53 -20.99
CA GLY A 8 -4.99 -0.96 -21.01
C GLY A 8 -5.99 0.03 -21.62
N VAL A 9 -5.53 1.08 -22.33
CA VAL A 9 -6.41 2.11 -22.92
C VAL A 9 -7.43 1.51 -23.91
N HIS A 10 -7.10 0.38 -24.55
CA HIS A 10 -7.99 -0.31 -25.48
C HIS A 10 -9.25 -0.88 -24.79
N ARG A 11 -9.21 -1.09 -23.49
CA ARG A 11 -10.36 -1.52 -22.67
C ARG A 11 -11.23 -0.36 -22.19
N VAL A 12 -10.79 0.89 -22.33
CA VAL A 12 -11.59 2.05 -21.89
C VAL A 12 -12.79 2.26 -22.79
N ILE A 13 -13.98 2.25 -22.20
CA ILE A 13 -15.25 2.51 -22.87
C ILE A 13 -15.58 4.00 -22.77
N GLU A 14 -15.54 4.58 -21.56
CA GLU A 14 -16.00 5.95 -21.30
C GLU A 14 -15.21 6.60 -20.12
N PRO A 15 -14.76 7.88 -20.30
CA PRO A 15 -14.60 8.54 -21.57
C PRO A 15 -13.43 7.98 -22.37
N LYS A 16 -13.48 8.07 -23.69
CA LYS A 16 -12.33 7.71 -24.53
C LYS A 16 -11.16 8.67 -24.31
N GLY A 17 -9.93 8.15 -24.46
CA GLY A 17 -8.71 8.97 -24.37
C GLY A 17 -8.13 9.12 -22.95
N VAL A 18 -8.73 8.46 -21.96
CA VAL A 18 -8.16 8.40 -20.59
C VAL A 18 -7.58 7.01 -20.30
N LEU A 19 -6.80 6.92 -19.22
CA LEU A 19 -6.32 5.64 -18.69
C LEU A 19 -7.45 4.87 -17.98
N PRO A 20 -7.32 3.54 -17.79
CA PRO A 20 -8.34 2.73 -17.12
C PRO A 20 -8.72 3.23 -15.72
N GLN A 21 -7.78 3.77 -14.94
CA GLN A 21 -8.06 4.20 -13.57
C GLN A 21 -9.08 5.35 -13.47
N PRO A 22 -8.93 6.49 -14.17
CA PRO A 22 -9.92 7.56 -14.13
C PRO A 22 -11.17 7.26 -14.98
N ALA A 23 -11.17 6.26 -15.85
CA ALA A 23 -12.32 5.92 -16.68
C ALA A 23 -13.56 5.59 -15.83
N ASN A 24 -14.73 6.02 -16.29
CA ASN A 24 -16.02 5.70 -15.67
C ASN A 24 -16.42 4.25 -15.95
N LYS A 25 -16.06 3.74 -17.14
CA LYS A 25 -16.37 2.38 -17.56
C LYS A 25 -15.24 1.79 -18.41
N ILE A 26 -14.89 0.55 -18.13
CA ILE A 26 -13.95 -0.24 -18.92
C ILE A 26 -14.59 -1.56 -19.36
N ASP A 27 -14.09 -2.13 -20.45
CA ASP A 27 -14.49 -3.44 -20.95
C ASP A 27 -13.89 -4.54 -20.07
N ASN A 28 -14.75 -5.31 -19.42
CA ASN A 28 -14.42 -6.46 -18.60
C ASN A 28 -14.86 -7.79 -19.25
N ASN A 29 -14.91 -7.85 -20.57
CA ASN A 29 -15.10 -9.10 -21.28
C ASN A 29 -13.85 -9.98 -21.09
N MET A 30 -14.03 -11.15 -20.48
CA MET A 30 -12.96 -12.11 -20.14
C MET A 30 -12.82 -13.23 -21.19
N ASP A 31 -13.72 -13.34 -22.16
CA ASP A 31 -13.73 -14.43 -23.14
C ASP A 31 -12.62 -14.25 -24.17
N GLU A 32 -12.28 -12.99 -24.50
CA GLU A 32 -11.16 -12.65 -25.36
C GLU A 32 -10.15 -11.75 -24.62
N ILE A 33 -8.91 -12.18 -24.55
CA ILE A 33 -7.79 -11.33 -24.09
C ILE A 33 -6.98 -10.81 -25.29
N TYR A 34 -6.37 -9.64 -25.10
CA TYR A 34 -5.44 -9.07 -26.06
C TYR A 34 -4.03 -9.70 -25.91
N ASP A 35 -3.18 -9.49 -26.90
CA ASP A 35 -1.86 -10.11 -26.97
C ASP A 35 -0.90 -9.73 -25.83
N ASN A 36 -1.20 -8.64 -25.13
CA ASN A 36 -0.40 -8.10 -24.01
C ASN A 36 -1.18 -8.06 -22.67
N GLU A 37 -2.12 -8.97 -22.49
CA GLU A 37 -2.90 -9.13 -21.27
C GLU A 37 -2.64 -10.46 -20.59
N ILE A 38 -2.85 -10.51 -19.28
CA ILE A 38 -2.81 -11.72 -18.48
C ILE A 38 -4.20 -11.91 -17.86
N LEU A 39 -4.83 -13.05 -18.16
CA LEU A 39 -6.10 -13.45 -17.55
C LEU A 39 -5.81 -14.17 -16.24
N ILE A 40 -6.53 -13.76 -15.20
CA ILE A 40 -6.38 -14.27 -13.84
C ILE A 40 -7.72 -14.85 -13.40
N ASP A 41 -7.70 -16.07 -12.90
CA ASP A 41 -8.79 -16.67 -12.14
C ASP A 41 -8.71 -16.18 -10.69
N VAL A 42 -9.68 -15.37 -10.26
CA VAL A 42 -9.60 -14.62 -9.01
C VAL A 42 -10.09 -15.47 -7.83
N ILE A 43 -9.30 -15.51 -6.78
CA ILE A 43 -9.63 -16.21 -5.53
C ILE A 43 -10.19 -15.24 -4.51
N THR A 44 -9.49 -14.12 -4.27
CA THR A 44 -9.81 -13.16 -3.23
C THR A 44 -9.54 -11.74 -3.71
N LEU A 45 -10.44 -10.83 -3.40
CA LEU A 45 -10.22 -9.39 -3.46
C LEU A 45 -9.80 -8.92 -2.06
N ASN A 46 -8.71 -8.18 -1.98
CA ASN A 46 -8.28 -7.45 -0.78
C ASN A 46 -8.62 -5.97 -1.02
N ILE A 47 -9.73 -5.54 -0.47
CA ILE A 47 -10.21 -4.17 -0.66
C ILE A 47 -9.43 -3.24 0.26
N ASP A 48 -9.09 -2.05 -0.19
CA ASP A 48 -8.45 -1.11 0.72
C ASP A 48 -9.40 -0.70 1.87
N SER A 49 -8.84 -0.53 3.07
CA SER A 49 -9.64 -0.40 4.29
C SER A 49 -10.59 0.80 4.25
N ALA A 50 -10.21 1.93 3.65
CA ALA A 50 -11.09 3.09 3.55
C ALA A 50 -12.30 2.80 2.66
N SER A 51 -12.09 2.07 1.57
CA SER A 51 -13.16 1.67 0.64
C SER A 51 -14.05 0.58 1.26
N PHE A 52 -13.48 -0.38 1.97
CA PHE A 52 -14.25 -1.44 2.62
C PHE A 52 -15.13 -0.87 3.74
N THR A 53 -14.55 -0.06 4.63
CA THR A 53 -15.28 0.64 5.71
C THR A 53 -16.45 1.46 5.17
N GLN A 54 -16.23 2.21 4.07
CA GLN A 54 -17.29 3.01 3.45
C GLN A 54 -18.44 2.13 2.91
N ILE A 55 -18.12 0.99 2.28
CA ILE A 55 -19.13 0.04 1.79
C ILE A 55 -19.87 -0.62 2.96
N GLU A 56 -19.15 -1.02 4.01
CA GLU A 56 -19.74 -1.64 5.21
C GLU A 56 -20.68 -0.67 5.93
N GLU A 57 -20.30 0.58 6.11
CA GLU A 57 -21.15 1.63 6.69
C GLU A 57 -22.40 1.86 5.85
N GLN A 58 -22.27 1.96 4.51
CA GLN A 58 -23.39 2.11 3.58
C GLN A 58 -24.34 0.91 3.64
N ALA A 59 -23.81 -0.29 3.84
CA ALA A 59 -24.58 -1.52 3.97
C ALA A 59 -25.22 -1.71 5.36
N GLY A 60 -24.82 -0.89 6.37
CA GLY A 60 -25.21 -1.07 7.77
C GLY A 60 -24.66 -2.36 8.38
N GLY A 61 -23.48 -2.82 7.91
CA GLY A 61 -22.81 -4.04 8.36
C GLY A 61 -23.42 -5.35 7.82
N ASP A 62 -24.42 -5.28 6.96
CA ASP A 62 -25.10 -6.44 6.35
C ASP A 62 -24.28 -6.99 5.18
N GLU A 63 -23.83 -8.25 5.27
CA GLU A 63 -22.96 -8.88 4.26
C GLU A 63 -23.65 -9.03 2.89
N GLN A 64 -24.97 -9.28 2.86
CA GLN A 64 -25.68 -9.39 1.59
C GLN A 64 -25.70 -8.04 0.87
N LYS A 65 -25.92 -6.95 1.61
CA LYS A 65 -25.90 -5.59 1.03
C LYS A 65 -24.49 -5.18 0.62
N ILE A 66 -23.45 -5.57 1.38
CA ILE A 66 -22.04 -5.38 0.98
C ILE A 66 -21.83 -6.04 -0.39
N ALA A 67 -22.24 -7.31 -0.54
CA ALA A 67 -22.14 -8.04 -1.79
C ALA A 67 -22.88 -7.34 -2.94
N GLU A 68 -24.11 -6.91 -2.72
CA GLU A 68 -24.92 -6.21 -3.72
C GLU A 68 -24.26 -4.89 -4.18
N ILE A 69 -23.71 -4.10 -3.24
CA ILE A 69 -22.99 -2.87 -3.55
C ILE A 69 -21.76 -3.16 -4.41
N MET A 70 -20.94 -4.15 -4.03
CA MET A 70 -19.72 -4.51 -4.77
C MET A 70 -20.04 -5.01 -6.18
N LEU A 71 -21.03 -5.89 -6.33
CA LEU A 71 -21.51 -6.38 -7.63
C LEU A 71 -22.01 -5.23 -8.50
N GLY A 72 -22.80 -4.32 -7.94
CA GLY A 72 -23.31 -3.13 -8.65
C GLY A 72 -22.20 -2.19 -9.11
N ILE A 73 -21.13 -2.02 -8.33
CA ILE A 73 -19.95 -1.24 -8.73
C ILE A 73 -19.29 -1.87 -9.96
N VAL A 74 -19.04 -3.18 -9.92
CA VAL A 74 -18.36 -3.90 -11.00
C VAL A 74 -19.23 -3.96 -12.27
N GLU A 75 -20.52 -4.23 -12.15
CA GLU A 75 -21.46 -4.24 -13.28
C GLU A 75 -21.50 -2.88 -14.00
N LYS A 76 -21.56 -1.81 -13.23
CA LYS A 76 -21.61 -0.44 -13.78
C LYS A 76 -20.30 -0.02 -14.44
N GLN A 77 -19.14 -0.34 -13.83
CA GLN A 77 -17.85 0.22 -14.21
C GLN A 77 -16.93 -0.76 -14.97
N GLY A 78 -17.19 -2.08 -14.91
CA GLY A 78 -16.31 -3.12 -15.43
C GLY A 78 -15.07 -3.34 -14.54
N LYS A 79 -15.01 -2.72 -13.36
CA LYS A 79 -13.92 -2.73 -12.40
C LYS A 79 -14.43 -2.40 -10.99
N HIS A 80 -13.66 -2.72 -9.95
CA HIS A 80 -14.01 -2.32 -8.59
C HIS A 80 -13.30 -1.01 -8.22
N ARG A 81 -13.93 0.13 -8.52
CA ARG A 81 -13.52 1.44 -8.06
C ARG A 81 -14.61 2.03 -7.19
N ASN A 82 -14.34 2.15 -5.88
CA ASN A 82 -15.28 2.74 -4.95
C ASN A 82 -15.63 4.18 -5.40
N PRO A 83 -16.89 4.54 -5.59
CA PRO A 83 -17.28 5.86 -6.10
C PRO A 83 -17.02 7.00 -5.10
N VAL A 84 -16.86 6.70 -3.81
CA VAL A 84 -16.59 7.70 -2.76
C VAL A 84 -15.09 7.92 -2.57
N THR A 85 -14.33 6.84 -2.37
CA THR A 85 -12.88 6.92 -2.11
C THR A 85 -12.03 6.99 -3.38
N GLY A 86 -12.56 6.53 -4.51
CA GLY A 86 -11.84 6.42 -5.79
C GLY A 86 -10.85 5.26 -5.85
N SER A 87 -10.70 4.52 -4.76
CA SER A 87 -9.76 3.40 -4.61
C SER A 87 -10.41 2.04 -4.84
N GLY A 88 -9.64 0.94 -4.77
CA GLY A 88 -10.14 -0.38 -5.05
C GLY A 88 -9.51 -1.50 -4.23
N GLY A 89 -8.21 -1.46 -4.01
CA GLY A 89 -7.47 -2.57 -3.39
C GLY A 89 -6.74 -3.43 -4.42
N MET A 90 -6.47 -4.68 -4.09
CA MET A 90 -5.71 -5.64 -4.91
C MET A 90 -6.42 -7.00 -4.96
N LEU A 91 -5.92 -7.95 -5.75
CA LEU A 91 -6.47 -9.30 -5.80
C LEU A 91 -5.38 -10.37 -5.64
N LEU A 92 -5.81 -11.53 -5.17
CA LEU A 92 -5.11 -12.80 -5.23
C LEU A 92 -5.78 -13.69 -6.26
N GLY A 93 -5.00 -14.32 -7.13
CA GLY A 93 -5.54 -15.23 -8.15
C GLY A 93 -4.50 -16.12 -8.78
N ILE A 94 -4.94 -16.94 -9.72
CA ILE A 94 -4.11 -17.87 -10.48
C ILE A 94 -4.08 -17.40 -11.93
N VAL A 95 -2.88 -17.36 -12.51
CA VAL A 95 -2.69 -17.06 -13.93
C VAL A 95 -3.33 -18.15 -14.77
N GLU A 96 -4.37 -17.81 -15.54
CA GLU A 96 -5.09 -18.73 -16.41
C GLU A 96 -4.57 -18.69 -17.84
N LYS A 97 -4.24 -17.49 -18.33
CA LYS A 97 -3.76 -17.31 -19.71
C LYS A 97 -2.85 -16.09 -19.83
N ILE A 98 -1.84 -16.21 -20.67
CA ILE A 98 -0.87 -15.13 -20.94
C ILE A 98 -0.97 -14.76 -22.43
N GLY A 99 -1.04 -13.47 -22.72
CA GLY A 99 -1.06 -12.95 -24.09
C GLY A 99 0.25 -13.20 -24.82
N THR A 100 0.19 -13.48 -26.11
CA THR A 100 1.34 -13.90 -26.93
C THR A 100 2.48 -12.88 -27.00
N ALA A 101 2.19 -11.58 -26.85
CA ALA A 101 3.22 -10.55 -26.85
C ALA A 101 4.03 -10.49 -25.53
N LEU A 102 3.57 -11.20 -24.49
CA LEU A 102 4.23 -11.29 -23.17
C LEU A 102 5.08 -12.56 -23.03
N GLU A 103 4.99 -13.51 -23.96
CA GLU A 103 5.81 -14.72 -23.97
C GLU A 103 7.30 -14.36 -23.99
N GLY A 104 8.06 -14.89 -23.02
CA GLY A 104 9.48 -14.60 -22.84
C GLY A 104 9.81 -13.19 -22.29
N LYS A 105 8.80 -12.34 -22.03
CA LYS A 105 8.98 -11.02 -21.41
C LYS A 105 8.52 -10.97 -19.94
N THR A 106 7.60 -11.84 -19.57
CA THR A 106 7.19 -12.01 -18.17
C THR A 106 7.81 -13.29 -17.60
N ASP A 107 8.03 -13.31 -16.30
CA ASP A 107 8.45 -14.50 -15.55
C ASP A 107 7.26 -15.38 -15.12
N LEU A 108 6.02 -14.93 -15.42
CA LEU A 108 4.79 -15.66 -15.10
C LEU A 108 4.59 -16.87 -16.01
N LYS A 109 3.98 -17.89 -15.42
CA LYS A 109 3.49 -19.08 -16.09
C LYS A 109 2.03 -19.32 -15.76
N VAL A 110 1.31 -19.96 -16.65
CA VAL A 110 -0.04 -20.46 -16.35
C VAL A 110 0.03 -21.39 -15.14
N GLY A 111 -0.85 -21.16 -14.17
CA GLY A 111 -0.88 -21.85 -12.89
C GLY A 111 -0.14 -21.12 -11.75
N ASP A 112 0.66 -20.09 -12.05
CA ASP A 112 1.28 -19.28 -10.99
C ASP A 112 0.21 -18.57 -10.15
N LYS A 113 0.35 -18.64 -8.82
CA LYS A 113 -0.47 -17.87 -7.90
C LYS A 113 0.18 -16.53 -7.65
N ILE A 114 -0.56 -15.46 -7.88
CA ILE A 114 -0.06 -14.09 -7.78
C ILE A 114 -0.99 -13.19 -6.98
N ALA A 115 -0.41 -12.18 -6.34
CA ALA A 115 -1.12 -10.98 -5.91
C ALA A 115 -0.86 -9.88 -6.94
N THR A 116 -1.90 -9.21 -7.43
CA THR A 116 -1.71 -7.99 -8.20
C THR A 116 -1.39 -6.84 -7.24
N LEU A 117 -0.43 -6.01 -7.63
CA LEU A 117 -0.01 -4.85 -6.83
C LEU A 117 -0.44 -3.54 -7.50
N VAL A 118 -1.39 -3.65 -8.43
CA VAL A 118 -2.12 -2.54 -9.05
C VAL A 118 -3.54 -2.49 -8.49
N SER A 119 -4.09 -1.29 -8.44
CA SER A 119 -5.42 -1.09 -7.89
C SER A 119 -6.52 -1.76 -8.73
N LEU A 120 -7.50 -2.37 -8.05
CA LEU A 120 -8.75 -2.83 -8.69
C LEU A 120 -9.51 -1.70 -9.38
N SER A 121 -9.21 -0.44 -9.07
CA SER A 121 -9.81 0.73 -9.72
C SER A 121 -9.40 0.91 -11.20
N LEU A 122 -8.37 0.17 -11.66
CA LEU A 122 -7.95 0.16 -13.07
C LEU A 122 -8.06 -1.23 -13.72
N THR A 123 -8.33 -2.27 -12.93
CA THR A 123 -8.26 -3.68 -13.34
C THR A 123 -9.62 -4.13 -13.88
N PRO A 124 -9.74 -4.57 -15.15
CA PRO A 124 -10.95 -5.21 -15.62
C PRO A 124 -11.30 -6.40 -14.73
N LEU A 125 -12.49 -6.41 -14.18
CA LEU A 125 -12.95 -7.39 -13.20
C LEU A 125 -14.36 -7.88 -13.54
N ARG A 126 -14.55 -9.20 -13.51
CA ARG A 126 -15.85 -9.84 -13.54
C ARG A 126 -16.02 -10.68 -12.27
N ILE A 127 -17.08 -10.46 -11.54
CA ILE A 127 -17.47 -11.25 -10.38
C ILE A 127 -18.66 -12.10 -10.77
N ASP A 128 -18.46 -13.42 -10.84
CA ASP A 128 -19.53 -14.37 -11.14
C ASP A 128 -20.30 -14.72 -9.86
N LYS A 129 -19.60 -14.79 -8.72
CA LYS A 129 -20.18 -15.06 -7.39
C LYS A 129 -19.31 -14.54 -6.27
N ILE A 130 -19.91 -13.95 -5.24
CA ILE A 130 -19.27 -13.70 -3.94
C ILE A 130 -19.50 -14.94 -3.06
N LYS A 131 -18.42 -15.51 -2.52
CA LYS A 131 -18.43 -16.74 -1.70
C LYS A 131 -18.43 -16.43 -0.22
N ALA A 132 -17.61 -15.47 0.20
CA ALA A 132 -17.48 -15.07 1.60
C ALA A 132 -16.99 -13.62 1.70
N ILE A 133 -17.41 -12.93 2.75
CA ILE A 133 -16.96 -11.60 3.12
C ILE A 133 -16.30 -11.69 4.49
N ARG A 134 -15.03 -11.28 4.60
CA ARG A 134 -14.27 -11.25 5.84
C ARG A 134 -14.02 -9.80 6.24
N LYS A 135 -14.96 -9.26 7.01
CA LYS A 135 -15.01 -7.84 7.41
C LYS A 135 -13.83 -7.43 8.26
N ASP A 136 -13.33 -8.32 9.09
CA ASP A 136 -12.20 -8.11 10.02
C ASP A 136 -10.84 -7.90 9.32
N ILE A 137 -10.73 -8.30 8.06
CA ILE A 137 -9.52 -8.20 7.25
C ILE A 137 -9.74 -7.60 5.84
N ASP A 138 -10.89 -6.98 5.60
CA ASP A 138 -11.26 -6.31 4.34
C ASP A 138 -11.16 -7.19 3.08
N GLN A 139 -11.45 -8.51 3.22
CA GLN A 139 -11.30 -9.47 2.13
C GLN A 139 -12.64 -10.06 1.69
N VAL A 140 -12.74 -10.31 0.38
CA VAL A 140 -13.91 -10.91 -0.25
C VAL A 140 -13.48 -12.05 -1.17
N ASP A 141 -13.88 -13.28 -0.84
CA ASP A 141 -13.65 -14.45 -1.69
C ASP A 141 -14.70 -14.50 -2.78
N ILE A 142 -14.24 -14.70 -4.02
CA ILE A 142 -15.12 -14.70 -5.18
C ILE A 142 -14.86 -15.90 -6.10
N ASP A 143 -15.82 -16.17 -6.98
CA ASP A 143 -15.59 -16.75 -8.30
C ASP A 143 -15.63 -15.61 -9.31
N GLY A 144 -14.59 -15.46 -10.10
CA GLY A 144 -14.52 -14.37 -11.06
C GLY A 144 -13.18 -14.32 -11.78
N LYS A 145 -13.06 -13.39 -12.69
CA LYS A 145 -11.86 -13.22 -13.51
C LYS A 145 -11.44 -11.76 -13.57
N ALA A 146 -10.15 -11.56 -13.75
CA ALA A 146 -9.56 -10.23 -13.92
C ALA A 146 -8.51 -10.23 -15.02
N ILE A 147 -8.21 -9.05 -15.54
CA ILE A 147 -7.15 -8.85 -16.53
C ILE A 147 -6.07 -7.95 -15.93
N LEU A 148 -4.85 -8.46 -15.88
CA LEU A 148 -3.66 -7.67 -15.59
C LEU A 148 -3.07 -7.18 -16.92
N PHE A 149 -2.89 -5.87 -17.06
CA PHE A 149 -2.25 -5.28 -18.24
C PHE A 149 -0.74 -5.46 -18.21
N GLU A 150 -0.09 -5.34 -19.36
CA GLU A 150 1.38 -5.41 -19.49
C GLU A 150 2.13 -4.48 -18.52
N SER A 151 1.57 -3.31 -18.22
CA SER A 151 2.13 -2.37 -17.22
C SER A 151 1.83 -2.76 -15.78
N GLY A 152 0.99 -3.77 -15.55
CA GLY A 152 0.55 -4.15 -14.21
C GLY A 152 1.67 -4.84 -13.43
N ILE A 153 1.85 -4.44 -12.18
CA ILE A 153 2.79 -5.05 -11.27
C ILE A 153 2.12 -6.16 -10.45
N TYR A 154 2.88 -7.17 -10.10
CA TYR A 154 2.43 -8.33 -9.35
C TYR A 154 3.54 -8.88 -8.46
N ALA A 155 3.17 -9.73 -7.51
CA ALA A 155 4.09 -10.59 -6.78
C ALA A 155 3.63 -12.04 -6.89
N LYS A 156 4.54 -12.98 -7.12
CA LYS A 156 4.24 -14.41 -6.94
C LYS A 156 4.10 -14.68 -5.45
N ILE A 157 3.06 -15.42 -5.08
CA ILE A 157 2.87 -15.81 -3.69
C ILE A 157 3.90 -16.89 -3.34
N PRO A 158 4.76 -16.66 -2.37
CA PRO A 158 5.81 -17.60 -2.04
C PRO A 158 5.24 -18.85 -1.33
N ALA A 159 5.80 -20.02 -1.63
CA ALA A 159 5.39 -21.28 -1.02
C ALA A 159 5.83 -21.43 0.45
N ASP A 160 6.83 -20.65 0.89
CA ASP A 160 7.41 -20.66 2.24
C ASP A 160 6.65 -19.78 3.25
N MET A 161 5.56 -19.13 2.80
CA MET A 161 4.80 -18.17 3.61
C MET A 161 3.29 -18.39 3.45
N PRO A 162 2.50 -18.33 4.53
CA PRO A 162 1.04 -18.32 4.40
C PRO A 162 0.54 -17.17 3.53
N GLU A 163 -0.44 -17.44 2.67
CA GLU A 163 -0.97 -16.45 1.71
C GLU A 163 -1.46 -15.16 2.40
N LYS A 164 -2.20 -15.30 3.49
CA LYS A 164 -2.72 -14.14 4.24
C LYS A 164 -1.60 -13.27 4.78
N LEU A 165 -0.54 -13.89 5.28
CA LEU A 165 0.64 -13.19 5.77
C LEU A 165 1.35 -12.44 4.62
N ALA A 166 1.56 -13.10 3.48
CA ALA A 166 2.16 -12.47 2.31
C ALA A 166 1.32 -11.28 1.84
N LEU A 167 0.00 -11.46 1.71
CA LEU A 167 -0.93 -10.39 1.29
C LEU A 167 -0.91 -9.20 2.24
N SER A 168 -0.90 -9.45 3.55
CA SER A 168 -0.90 -8.37 4.55
C SER A 168 0.35 -7.48 4.46
N ALA A 169 1.49 -8.05 4.11
CA ALA A 169 2.73 -7.32 3.91
C ALA A 169 2.78 -6.62 2.54
N LEU A 170 2.33 -7.32 1.49
CA LEU A 170 2.31 -6.78 0.13
C LEU A 170 1.38 -5.57 -0.04
N ASP A 171 0.31 -5.51 0.74
CA ASP A 171 -0.64 -4.39 0.78
C ASP A 171 0.05 -3.05 1.10
N VAL A 172 1.13 -3.06 1.85
CA VAL A 172 1.88 -1.86 2.24
C VAL A 172 3.34 -1.87 1.76
N ALA A 173 3.66 -2.71 0.77
CA ALA A 173 5.03 -2.98 0.34
C ALA A 173 5.79 -1.74 -0.16
N GLY A 174 5.10 -0.72 -0.65
CA GLY A 174 5.71 0.53 -1.09
C GLY A 174 6.46 1.27 0.01
N ALA A 175 5.95 1.22 1.26
CA ALA A 175 6.53 1.95 2.38
C ALA A 175 7.93 1.44 2.77
N PRO A 176 8.14 0.16 3.11
CA PRO A 176 9.47 -0.34 3.45
C PRO A 176 10.42 -0.32 2.26
N ALA A 177 9.94 -0.53 1.04
CA ALA A 177 10.79 -0.47 -0.14
C ALA A 177 11.32 0.95 -0.44
N GLN A 178 10.49 1.97 -0.24
CA GLN A 178 10.95 3.35 -0.34
C GLN A 178 11.89 3.70 0.82
N THR A 179 11.63 3.18 2.02
CA THR A 179 12.55 3.28 3.16
C THR A 179 13.93 2.70 2.80
N ALA A 180 13.97 1.50 2.21
CA ALA A 180 15.20 0.86 1.74
C ALA A 180 15.99 1.70 0.73
N LYS A 181 15.27 2.44 -0.13
CA LYS A 181 15.87 3.30 -1.14
C LYS A 181 16.42 4.61 -0.57
N LEU A 182 15.76 5.17 0.42
CA LEU A 182 16.07 6.50 0.95
C LEU A 182 17.10 6.46 2.07
N VAL A 183 16.98 5.53 3.01
CA VAL A 183 17.80 5.49 4.23
C VAL A 183 19.23 5.04 3.93
N LYS A 184 20.19 5.79 4.45
CA LYS A 184 21.62 5.57 4.33
C LYS A 184 22.25 5.26 5.69
N PRO A 185 23.43 4.59 5.72
CA PRO A 185 24.16 4.40 6.97
C PRO A 185 24.44 5.72 7.69
N GLY A 186 24.11 5.76 8.97
CA GLY A 186 24.29 6.92 9.84
C GLY A 186 23.08 7.86 9.93
N ASP A 187 22.04 7.70 9.09
CA ASP A 187 20.87 8.56 9.12
C ASP A 187 20.09 8.44 10.44
N THR A 188 19.54 9.56 10.88
CA THR A 188 18.47 9.63 11.88
C THR A 188 17.13 9.58 11.15
N VAL A 189 16.33 8.56 11.42
CA VAL A 189 15.05 8.30 10.73
C VAL A 189 13.89 8.39 11.72
N LEU A 190 12.95 9.27 11.45
CA LEU A 190 11.68 9.35 12.18
C LEU A 190 10.59 8.60 11.42
N ILE A 191 9.92 7.65 12.07
CA ILE A 191 8.76 6.93 11.53
C ILE A 191 7.50 7.38 12.28
N ILE A 192 6.64 8.14 11.62
CA ILE A 192 5.34 8.54 12.14
C ILE A 192 4.32 7.43 11.82
N GLY A 193 3.58 6.97 12.84
CA GLY A 193 2.71 5.79 12.73
C GLY A 193 3.47 4.45 12.82
N ALA A 194 4.58 4.46 13.55
CA ALA A 194 5.54 3.35 13.67
C ALA A 194 4.93 2.04 14.18
N GLY A 195 3.86 2.08 14.95
CA GLY A 195 3.18 0.89 15.47
C GLY A 195 2.13 0.26 14.54
N GLY A 196 1.88 0.85 13.36
CA GLY A 196 0.98 0.33 12.34
C GLY A 196 1.66 -0.69 11.42
N LYS A 197 0.88 -1.26 10.48
CA LYS A 197 1.33 -2.29 9.52
C LYS A 197 2.57 -1.82 8.73
N SER A 198 2.46 -0.73 8.00
CA SER A 198 3.57 -0.14 7.23
C SER A 198 4.69 0.39 8.13
N GLY A 199 4.33 1.00 9.28
CA GLY A 199 5.30 1.58 10.21
C GLY A 199 6.27 0.56 10.79
N MET A 200 5.80 -0.60 11.23
CA MET A 200 6.67 -1.67 11.76
C MET A 200 7.67 -2.19 10.73
N LEU A 201 7.22 -2.37 9.46
CA LEU A 201 8.10 -2.74 8.35
C LEU A 201 9.14 -1.65 8.08
N CYS A 202 8.71 -0.38 8.08
CA CYS A 202 9.63 0.75 7.90
C CYS A 202 10.64 0.85 9.04
N CYS A 203 10.25 0.63 10.31
CA CYS A 203 11.17 0.65 11.44
C CYS A 203 12.25 -0.42 11.30
N TYR A 204 11.87 -1.65 10.96
CA TYR A 204 12.83 -2.73 10.76
C TYR A 204 13.79 -2.43 9.60
N GLU A 205 13.26 -2.03 8.45
CA GLU A 205 14.07 -1.70 7.28
C GLU A 205 14.98 -0.47 7.53
N ALA A 206 14.45 0.58 8.17
CA ALA A 206 15.24 1.76 8.53
C ALA A 206 16.40 1.39 9.46
N LYS A 207 16.17 0.55 10.49
CA LYS A 207 17.24 0.11 11.39
C LYS A 207 18.32 -0.68 10.66
N LYS A 208 17.90 -1.56 9.74
CA LYS A 208 18.82 -2.33 8.90
C LYS A 208 19.69 -1.41 8.02
N ARG A 209 19.11 -0.37 7.41
CA ARG A 209 19.83 0.55 6.50
C ARG A 209 20.65 1.58 7.22
N ALA A 210 20.12 2.19 8.28
CA ALA A 210 20.85 3.19 9.07
C ALA A 210 22.05 2.59 9.81
N GLY A 211 21.97 1.29 10.11
CA GLY A 211 23.08 0.56 10.75
C GLY A 211 23.33 0.99 12.20
N VAL A 212 24.51 0.66 12.71
CA VAL A 212 24.88 0.88 14.12
C VAL A 212 25.13 2.35 14.46
N THR A 213 25.48 3.17 13.50
CA THR A 213 25.73 4.61 13.67
C THR A 213 24.52 5.48 13.45
N GLY A 214 23.46 4.92 12.84
CA GLY A 214 22.20 5.61 12.62
C GLY A 214 21.22 5.42 13.77
N LYS A 215 20.18 6.21 13.77
CA LYS A 215 19.14 6.25 14.79
C LYS A 215 17.75 6.10 14.17
N VAL A 216 16.92 5.24 14.73
CA VAL A 216 15.51 5.09 14.34
C VAL A 216 14.61 5.50 15.50
N ILE A 217 13.71 6.44 15.24
CA ILE A 217 12.77 6.99 16.21
C ILE A 217 11.35 6.62 15.74
N GLY A 218 10.59 5.92 16.57
CA GLY A 218 9.21 5.52 16.30
C GLY A 218 8.21 6.37 17.07
N LEU A 219 7.31 7.07 16.34
CA LEU A 219 6.16 7.75 16.91
C LEU A 219 4.92 6.87 16.75
N CYS A 220 4.29 6.51 17.87
CA CYS A 220 3.06 5.74 17.96
C CYS A 220 1.91 6.61 18.47
N HIS A 221 0.66 6.21 18.16
CA HIS A 221 -0.51 6.92 18.68
C HIS A 221 -0.96 6.41 20.07
N SER A 222 -0.82 5.13 20.36
CA SER A 222 -1.33 4.50 21.58
C SER A 222 -0.25 3.82 22.40
N GLU A 223 -0.47 3.72 23.72
CA GLU A 223 0.41 2.98 24.62
C GLU A 223 0.58 1.50 24.20
N LYS A 224 -0.51 0.88 23.72
CA LYS A 224 -0.48 -0.52 23.25
C LYS A 224 0.49 -0.69 22.07
N SER A 225 0.45 0.20 21.08
CA SER A 225 1.34 0.14 19.92
C SER A 225 2.78 0.53 20.29
N THR A 226 2.94 1.47 21.21
CA THR A 226 4.25 1.86 21.74
C THR A 226 4.94 0.69 22.44
N LYS A 227 4.22 0.03 23.37
CA LYS A 227 4.74 -1.13 24.09
C LYS A 227 5.16 -2.26 23.12
N ARG A 228 4.30 -2.58 22.16
CA ARG A 228 4.62 -3.58 21.12
C ARG A 228 5.88 -3.22 20.34
N LEU A 229 6.03 -1.97 19.91
CA LEU A 229 7.20 -1.56 19.12
C LEU A 229 8.49 -1.58 19.96
N ILE A 230 8.42 -1.26 21.25
CA ILE A 230 9.54 -1.41 22.19
C ILE A 230 9.96 -2.89 22.31
N GLU A 231 9.00 -3.81 22.46
CA GLU A 231 9.24 -5.27 22.54
C GLU A 231 9.87 -5.82 21.25
N LEU A 232 9.52 -5.27 20.10
CA LEU A 232 10.11 -5.63 18.81
C LEU A 232 11.59 -5.24 18.73
N GLY A 233 11.98 -4.10 19.34
CA GLY A 233 13.36 -3.64 19.41
C GLY A 233 13.91 -3.10 18.07
N PHE A 234 13.05 -2.56 17.19
CA PHE A 234 13.44 -2.05 15.88
C PHE A 234 13.80 -0.56 15.88
N CYS A 235 13.52 0.14 16.97
CA CYS A 235 13.80 1.56 17.13
C CYS A 235 14.74 1.81 18.31
N ASP A 236 15.57 2.84 18.22
CA ASP A 236 16.41 3.31 19.32
C ASP A 236 15.59 4.09 20.35
N HIS A 237 14.56 4.81 19.88
CA HIS A 237 13.58 5.50 20.71
C HIS A 237 12.16 5.24 20.21
N VAL A 238 11.24 5.06 21.13
CA VAL A 238 9.80 4.91 20.85
C VAL A 238 9.01 5.78 21.82
N PHE A 239 8.06 6.56 21.34
CA PHE A 239 7.19 7.35 22.18
C PHE A 239 5.77 7.43 21.61
N ALA A 240 4.81 7.73 22.47
CA ALA A 240 3.43 7.99 22.10
C ALA A 240 3.18 9.49 22.01
N ALA A 241 2.59 9.95 20.91
CA ALA A 241 2.11 11.32 20.76
C ALA A 241 1.01 11.38 19.68
N ASP A 242 0.27 12.49 19.69
CA ASP A 242 -0.67 12.84 18.63
C ASP A 242 0.10 13.51 17.48
N ALA A 243 0.16 12.85 16.34
CA ALA A 243 0.87 13.37 15.17
C ALA A 243 0.23 14.64 14.56
N THR A 244 -0.96 15.04 14.99
CA THR A 244 -1.61 16.30 14.59
C THR A 244 -1.18 17.50 15.46
N GLN A 245 -0.30 17.25 16.46
CA GLN A 245 0.22 18.28 17.37
C GLN A 245 1.70 18.58 17.04
N PRO A 246 1.98 19.36 15.99
CA PRO A 246 3.33 19.49 15.44
C PRO A 246 4.36 20.05 16.43
N VAL A 247 3.97 21.00 17.28
CA VAL A 247 4.89 21.63 18.24
C VAL A 247 5.30 20.64 19.33
N ALA A 248 4.36 19.90 19.90
CA ALA A 248 4.65 18.92 20.93
C ALA A 248 5.56 17.78 20.42
N VAL A 249 5.36 17.35 19.16
CA VAL A 249 6.22 16.34 18.56
C VAL A 249 7.59 16.92 18.23
N LEU A 250 7.67 18.16 17.73
CA LEU A 250 8.93 18.86 17.46
C LEU A 250 9.80 18.92 18.71
N GLU A 251 9.27 19.42 19.84
CA GLU A 251 10.00 19.49 21.12
C GLU A 251 10.59 18.14 21.53
N LYS A 252 9.82 17.06 21.33
CA LYS A 252 10.30 15.70 21.63
C LYS A 252 11.39 15.24 20.68
N ILE A 253 11.34 15.56 19.41
CA ILE A 253 12.37 15.23 18.44
C ILE A 253 13.63 16.05 18.66
N GLU A 254 13.52 17.33 19.01
CA GLU A 254 14.65 18.18 19.43
C GLU A 254 15.40 17.55 20.61
N GLU A 255 14.67 17.12 21.65
CA GLU A 255 15.26 16.42 22.81
C GLU A 255 16.01 15.14 22.38
N LEU A 256 15.38 14.26 21.59
CA LEU A 256 15.93 12.96 21.22
C LEU A 256 17.11 13.05 20.23
N THR A 257 17.20 14.14 19.48
CA THR A 257 18.24 14.37 18.46
C THR A 257 19.26 15.43 18.86
N ASN A 258 19.16 16.00 20.06
CA ASN A 258 19.94 17.16 20.50
C ASN A 258 19.86 18.33 19.49
N GLY A 259 18.67 18.60 18.97
CA GLY A 259 18.38 19.68 18.03
C GLY A 259 18.82 19.43 16.58
N GLN A 260 19.34 18.24 16.25
CA GLN A 260 19.80 17.95 14.88
C GLN A 260 18.69 17.51 13.93
N MET A 261 17.52 17.14 14.45
CA MET A 261 16.35 16.69 13.72
C MET A 261 16.59 15.38 12.93
N ALA A 262 15.56 14.91 12.24
CA ALA A 262 15.66 13.71 11.42
C ALA A 262 16.23 14.01 10.03
N ASP A 263 17.13 13.16 9.53
CA ASP A 263 17.57 13.18 8.13
C ASP A 263 16.41 12.80 7.20
N ILE A 264 15.59 11.86 7.66
CA ILE A 264 14.45 11.34 6.91
C ILE A 264 13.26 11.18 7.86
N THR A 265 12.12 11.75 7.50
CA THR A 265 10.85 11.47 8.16
C THR A 265 9.93 10.71 7.22
N ILE A 266 9.40 9.57 7.69
CA ILE A 266 8.47 8.71 6.96
C ILE A 266 7.12 8.76 7.65
N ASN A 267 6.12 9.31 6.97
CA ASN A 267 4.76 9.43 7.48
C ASN A 267 3.86 8.30 6.94
N ASN A 268 3.50 7.39 7.84
CA ASN A 268 2.63 6.23 7.56
C ASN A 268 1.21 6.37 8.13
N VAL A 269 0.88 7.52 8.71
CA VAL A 269 -0.40 7.71 9.40
C VAL A 269 -1.50 8.08 8.43
N ASN A 270 -2.60 7.34 8.42
CA ASN A 270 -3.74 7.63 7.54
C ASN A 270 -4.76 8.58 8.21
N ILE A 271 -4.26 9.70 8.73
CA ILE A 271 -5.05 10.83 9.25
C ILE A 271 -4.57 12.12 8.63
N THR A 272 -5.46 13.11 8.55
CA THR A 272 -5.14 14.46 8.06
C THR A 272 -4.31 15.26 9.06
N ASP A 273 -3.74 16.36 8.62
CA ASP A 273 -3.08 17.37 9.47
C ASP A 273 -1.78 16.90 10.16
N THR A 274 -1.06 15.96 9.53
CA THR A 274 0.24 15.47 9.99
C THR A 274 1.43 15.98 9.16
N GLU A 275 1.16 16.83 8.16
CA GLU A 275 2.16 17.36 7.26
C GLU A 275 3.18 18.21 7.99
N MET A 276 2.71 19.13 8.86
CA MET A 276 3.60 20.03 9.60
C MET A 276 4.47 19.30 10.60
N THR A 277 3.94 18.28 11.27
CA THR A 277 4.73 17.40 12.14
C THR A 277 5.88 16.75 11.36
N SER A 278 5.58 16.24 10.17
CA SER A 278 6.60 15.63 9.31
C SER A 278 7.68 16.62 8.89
N ILE A 279 7.28 17.84 8.51
CA ILE A 279 8.20 18.88 8.02
C ILE A 279 9.07 19.42 9.16
N LEU A 280 8.48 19.84 10.27
CA LEU A 280 9.21 20.44 11.39
C LEU A 280 10.20 19.46 12.05
N CYS A 281 9.88 18.16 12.07
CA CYS A 281 10.77 17.14 12.63
C CYS A 281 11.90 16.71 11.69
N THR A 282 11.94 17.24 10.48
CA THR A 282 12.98 16.95 9.48
C THR A 282 13.97 18.10 9.41
N LYS A 283 15.26 17.82 9.41
CA LYS A 283 16.30 18.84 9.24
C LYS A 283 16.20 19.55 7.88
N ASP A 284 16.74 20.75 7.79
CA ASP A 284 16.93 21.42 6.51
C ASP A 284 17.69 20.52 5.52
N THR A 285 17.26 20.54 4.25
CA THR A 285 17.74 19.64 3.18
C THR A 285 17.47 18.15 3.41
N GLY A 286 16.72 17.79 4.45
CA GLY A 286 16.29 16.43 4.72
C GLY A 286 15.15 15.98 3.81
N ILE A 287 14.66 14.76 4.03
CA ILE A 287 13.63 14.13 3.20
C ILE A 287 12.40 13.85 4.02
N VAL A 288 11.23 14.27 3.55
CA VAL A 288 9.93 13.85 4.07
C VAL A 288 9.27 12.91 3.05
N TYR A 289 9.00 11.69 3.45
CA TYR A 289 8.25 10.72 2.66
C TYR A 289 6.83 10.54 3.21
N PHE A 290 5.85 11.00 2.46
CA PHE A 290 4.44 10.80 2.75
C PHE A 290 3.95 9.52 2.06
N PHE A 291 3.81 8.44 2.79
CA PHE A 291 3.20 7.19 2.30
C PHE A 291 1.68 7.24 2.40
N SER A 292 1.16 7.98 3.36
CA SER A 292 -0.27 8.12 3.64
C SER A 292 -1.03 8.83 2.52
N MET A 293 -2.19 8.29 2.14
CA MET A 293 -3.12 8.92 1.19
C MET A 293 -3.94 10.06 1.82
N ALA A 294 -3.91 10.23 3.15
CA ALA A 294 -4.55 11.34 3.85
C ALA A 294 -3.75 12.65 3.74
N THR A 295 -2.53 12.61 3.19
CA THR A 295 -1.66 13.78 3.03
C THR A 295 -2.25 14.79 2.06
N SER A 296 -2.32 16.06 2.49
CA SER A 296 -2.67 17.20 1.64
C SER A 296 -1.42 17.80 1.03
N PHE A 297 -1.27 17.66 -0.29
CA PHE A 297 -0.19 18.32 -1.02
C PHE A 297 -0.12 19.83 -0.77
N THR A 298 -1.27 20.51 -0.79
CA THR A 298 -1.34 21.96 -0.56
C THR A 298 -0.90 22.33 0.85
N LYS A 299 -1.33 21.60 1.90
CA LYS A 299 -0.90 21.85 3.28
C LYS A 299 0.61 21.63 3.44
N ALA A 300 1.15 20.59 2.85
CA ALA A 300 2.59 20.29 2.91
C ALA A 300 3.42 21.39 2.24
N ALA A 301 3.05 21.78 1.01
CA ALA A 301 3.78 22.79 0.25
C ALA A 301 3.75 24.18 0.92
N LEU A 302 2.54 24.68 1.26
CA LEU A 302 2.37 25.96 1.93
C LEU A 302 2.95 25.96 3.35
N GLY A 303 2.89 24.82 4.04
CA GLY A 303 3.45 24.66 5.37
C GLY A 303 4.97 24.79 5.38
N ALA A 304 5.67 24.10 4.47
CA ALA A 304 7.12 24.19 4.33
C ALA A 304 7.56 25.63 3.98
N GLU A 305 6.88 26.26 3.01
CA GLU A 305 7.13 27.66 2.65
C GLU A 305 6.90 28.60 3.84
N GLY A 306 5.80 28.41 4.59
CA GLY A 306 5.43 29.27 5.71
C GLY A 306 6.42 29.24 6.88
N VAL A 307 7.17 28.15 7.06
CA VAL A 307 8.21 28.04 8.10
C VAL A 307 9.63 28.15 7.54
N GLY A 308 9.78 28.36 6.24
CA GLY A 308 11.08 28.48 5.57
C GLY A 308 11.92 27.21 5.60
N SER A 309 11.28 26.03 5.54
CA SER A 309 11.96 24.73 5.58
C SER A 309 12.29 24.24 4.18
N ASP A 310 13.58 23.99 3.89
CA ASP A 310 14.06 23.44 2.64
C ASP A 310 14.13 21.90 2.73
N VAL A 311 12.98 21.25 2.63
CA VAL A 311 12.89 19.79 2.65
C VAL A 311 12.51 19.22 1.28
N THR A 312 13.08 18.08 0.92
CA THR A 312 12.63 17.30 -0.23
C THR A 312 11.42 16.48 0.17
N MET A 313 10.26 16.74 -0.44
CA MET A 313 9.03 15.99 -0.20
C MET A 313 8.80 14.94 -1.28
N ILE A 314 8.58 13.69 -0.86
CA ILE A 314 8.22 12.57 -1.73
C ILE A 314 6.80 12.14 -1.37
N VAL A 315 5.90 12.17 -2.35
CA VAL A 315 4.54 11.62 -2.19
C VAL A 315 4.56 10.16 -2.64
N GLY A 316 4.14 9.27 -1.76
CA GLY A 316 4.14 7.84 -2.02
C GLY A 316 3.10 7.45 -3.05
N ASN A 317 3.49 6.63 -4.01
CA ASN A 317 2.61 6.05 -5.03
C ASN A 317 2.33 4.55 -4.79
N GLY A 318 2.78 4.00 -3.66
CA GLY A 318 2.64 2.57 -3.35
C GLY A 318 3.55 1.65 -4.17
N TYR A 319 4.36 2.19 -5.08
CA TYR A 319 5.28 1.41 -5.91
C TYR A 319 6.70 1.93 -5.85
N THR A 320 7.62 1.02 -5.54
CA THR A 320 9.06 1.17 -5.70
C THR A 320 9.58 -0.12 -6.32
N ARG A 321 10.54 -0.04 -7.25
CA ARG A 321 11.08 -1.23 -7.93
C ARG A 321 11.58 -2.26 -6.90
N GLY A 322 11.12 -3.52 -7.03
CA GLY A 322 11.47 -4.61 -6.11
C GLY A 322 10.72 -4.55 -4.77
N HIS A 323 9.64 -3.77 -4.67
CA HIS A 323 8.93 -3.56 -3.40
C HIS A 323 8.37 -4.86 -2.80
N ALA A 324 7.87 -5.77 -3.62
CA ALA A 324 7.33 -7.04 -3.15
C ALA A 324 8.42 -7.92 -2.53
N GLU A 325 9.53 -8.10 -3.24
CA GLU A 325 10.66 -8.92 -2.81
C GLU A 325 11.29 -8.36 -1.53
N ILE A 326 11.55 -7.04 -1.50
CA ILE A 326 12.09 -6.37 -0.33
C ILE A 326 11.19 -6.63 0.89
N THR A 327 9.89 -6.43 0.74
CA THR A 327 8.94 -6.53 1.85
C THR A 327 8.77 -7.96 2.35
N LEU A 328 8.67 -8.95 1.45
CA LEU A 328 8.58 -10.35 1.84
C LEU A 328 9.87 -10.83 2.53
N GLU A 329 11.02 -10.30 2.12
CA GLU A 329 12.29 -10.63 2.76
C GLU A 329 12.35 -10.16 4.22
N LEU A 330 11.76 -9.00 4.55
CA LEU A 330 11.69 -8.54 5.95
C LEU A 330 11.00 -9.55 6.87
N LEU A 331 9.95 -10.21 6.37
CA LEU A 331 9.24 -11.26 7.13
C LEU A 331 10.04 -12.57 7.23
N ARG A 332 11.01 -12.81 6.32
CA ARG A 332 11.93 -13.94 6.39
C ARG A 332 13.09 -13.67 7.34
N GLU A 333 13.62 -12.46 7.31
CA GLU A 333 14.76 -12.04 8.13
C GLU A 333 14.42 -11.92 9.62
N SER A 334 13.15 -11.60 9.96
CA SER A 334 12.75 -11.31 11.34
C SER A 334 11.57 -12.17 11.81
N ASP A 335 11.87 -13.17 12.65
CA ASP A 335 10.84 -13.98 13.31
C ASP A 335 9.88 -13.14 14.17
N LYS A 336 10.38 -12.10 14.82
CA LYS A 336 9.57 -11.18 15.61
C LYS A 336 8.56 -10.43 14.74
N LEU A 337 9.02 -9.91 13.59
CA LEU A 337 8.17 -9.22 12.64
C LEU A 337 7.14 -10.17 12.03
N ARG A 338 7.58 -11.35 11.59
CA ARG A 338 6.71 -12.41 11.07
C ARG A 338 5.64 -12.80 12.07
N LYS A 339 6.01 -13.01 13.35
CA LYS A 339 5.07 -13.38 14.42
C LYS A 339 4.00 -12.31 14.61
N VAL A 340 4.40 -11.05 14.79
CA VAL A 340 3.43 -9.96 15.04
C VAL A 340 2.51 -9.73 13.84
N PHE A 341 3.03 -9.88 12.61
CA PHE A 341 2.20 -9.79 11.41
C PHE A 341 1.19 -10.92 11.31
N THR A 342 1.59 -12.15 11.68
CA THR A 342 0.68 -13.30 11.73
C THR A 342 -0.43 -13.09 12.77
N GLU A 343 -0.08 -12.58 13.95
CA GLU A 343 -1.05 -12.35 15.04
C GLU A 343 -2.04 -11.21 14.76
N LEU A 344 -1.63 -10.19 13.99
CA LEU A 344 -2.45 -8.99 13.79
C LEU A 344 -3.17 -8.95 12.44
N TYR A 345 -2.63 -9.62 11.41
CA TYR A 345 -3.05 -9.35 10.03
C TYR A 345 -3.22 -10.62 9.17
N ALA A 346 -3.04 -11.84 9.71
CA ALA A 346 -3.12 -13.07 8.92
C ALA A 346 -4.08 -14.18 9.56
#